data_abb94cc9057d31d5ffba28c148a58b20
#
_entry.id   abb94cc9057d31d5ffba28c148a58b20
#
_cell.length_a   1.000
_cell.length_b   1.000
_cell.length_c   1.000
_cell.angle_alpha   90.00
_cell.angle_beta   90.00
_cell.angle_gamma   90.00
#
_symmetry.space_group_name_H-M   'P 1'
#
loop_
_entity.id
_entity.type
_entity.pdbx_description
1 polymer ?
#
loop_
_entity_poly.entity_id
_entity_poly.type
_entity_poly.pdbx_seq_one_letter_code
_entity_poly.pdbx_strand_id
1 'polypeptide(L)'
;MRPAGAEASKDAISVQYLKDPTDPEWANDPAMKEWKAFMAKYYPEGNLQDAFNVYGVLVSQTLAHVLKQCGNDLSRANIMKQAANIKDLSLALLLPGVKLNTSPTDFYPVEQEQLIRFDGEKWVRFGELYDASKK
;
A
#
# COMPACT_ATOMS: atom_id res chain seq x y z
N MET A 1 -15.96 -0.95 -10.40
CA MET A 1 -17.03 0.01 -10.81
C MET A 1 -17.70 -0.37 -12.13
N ARG A 2 -16.98 -0.95 -13.10
CA ARG A 2 -17.58 -1.30 -14.42
C ARG A 2 -18.87 -2.13 -14.40
N PRO A 3 -19.06 -3.12 -13.50
CA PRO A 3 -20.29 -3.92 -13.50
C PRO A 3 -21.57 -3.14 -13.15
N ALA A 4 -21.45 -2.12 -12.28
CA ALA A 4 -22.59 -1.28 -11.88
C ALA A 4 -22.79 -0.04 -12.77
N GLY A 5 -21.81 0.27 -13.62
CA GLY A 5 -21.74 1.50 -14.40
C GLY A 5 -21.20 2.70 -13.61
N ALA A 6 -20.57 3.64 -14.32
CA ALA A 6 -19.96 4.82 -13.70
C ALA A 6 -20.99 5.72 -13.02
N GLU A 7 -22.14 5.93 -13.66
CA GLU A 7 -23.24 6.78 -13.15
C GLU A 7 -23.76 6.27 -11.81
N ALA A 8 -24.09 4.97 -11.73
CA ALA A 8 -24.59 4.35 -10.50
C ALA A 8 -23.56 4.27 -9.38
N SER A 9 -22.28 4.44 -9.70
CA SER A 9 -21.16 4.39 -8.74
C SER A 9 -20.70 5.77 -8.31
N LYS A 10 -21.25 6.84 -8.89
CA LYS A 10 -20.89 8.21 -8.54
C LYS A 10 -21.15 8.46 -7.06
N ASP A 11 -20.28 9.23 -6.43
CA ASP A 11 -20.27 9.53 -5.00
C ASP A 11 -20.02 8.33 -4.05
N ALA A 12 -19.71 7.15 -4.59
CA ALA A 12 -19.24 6.05 -3.75
C ALA A 12 -17.97 6.46 -2.99
N ILE A 13 -17.93 6.14 -1.70
CA ILE A 13 -16.78 6.43 -0.82
C ILE A 13 -16.06 5.12 -0.51
N SER A 14 -14.74 5.19 -0.50
CA SER A 14 -13.84 4.10 -0.12
C SER A 14 -12.61 4.67 0.57
N VAL A 15 -11.65 3.81 0.86
CA VAL A 15 -10.35 4.18 1.45
C VAL A 15 -9.20 3.71 0.56
N GLN A 16 -8.06 4.38 0.70
CA GLN A 16 -6.83 4.06 -0.01
C GLN A 16 -5.63 4.33 0.90
N TYR A 17 -4.62 3.46 0.85
CA TYR A 17 -3.37 3.60 1.59
C TYR A 17 -2.12 3.45 0.71
N LEU A 18 -2.27 2.97 -0.51
CA LEU A 18 -1.21 2.80 -1.50
C LEU A 18 -1.45 3.70 -2.73
N LYS A 19 -0.40 3.96 -3.49
CA LYS A 19 -0.46 4.69 -4.76
C LYS A 19 -1.12 3.82 -5.82
N ASP A 20 -2.25 4.28 -6.37
CA ASP A 20 -2.94 3.60 -7.48
C ASP A 20 -2.15 3.80 -8.77
N PRO A 21 -1.71 2.73 -9.47
CA PRO A 21 -0.95 2.85 -10.70
C PRO A 21 -1.74 3.45 -11.86
N THR A 22 -3.06 3.54 -11.75
CA THR A 22 -3.95 4.14 -12.74
C THR A 22 -4.21 5.64 -12.51
N ASP A 23 -3.85 6.17 -11.33
CA ASP A 23 -4.02 7.58 -11.02
C ASP A 23 -2.94 8.42 -11.72
N PRO A 24 -3.33 9.39 -12.58
CA PRO A 24 -2.40 10.27 -13.27
C PRO A 24 -1.48 11.07 -12.35
N GLU A 25 -1.86 11.30 -11.10
CA GLU A 25 -1.03 11.98 -10.11
C GLU A 25 0.32 11.27 -9.91
N TRP A 26 0.33 9.93 -9.97
CA TRP A 26 1.54 9.14 -9.79
C TRP A 26 2.29 8.84 -11.08
N ALA A 27 1.85 9.36 -12.23
CA ALA A 27 2.49 9.06 -13.52
C ALA A 27 3.97 9.42 -13.57
N ASN A 28 4.36 10.51 -12.88
CA ASN A 28 5.74 10.97 -12.79
C ASN A 28 6.43 10.70 -11.46
N ASP A 29 5.76 10.01 -10.53
CA ASP A 29 6.32 9.64 -9.24
C ASP A 29 7.52 8.69 -9.42
N PRO A 30 8.67 8.97 -8.77
CA PRO A 30 9.88 8.14 -8.91
C PRO A 30 9.67 6.68 -8.49
N ALA A 31 8.96 6.44 -7.38
CA ALA A 31 8.70 5.09 -6.90
C ALA A 31 7.78 4.30 -7.83
N MET A 32 6.80 4.98 -8.45
CA MET A 32 5.94 4.35 -9.44
C MET A 32 6.70 4.00 -10.73
N LYS A 33 7.66 4.84 -11.14
CA LYS A 33 8.54 4.54 -12.28
C LYS A 33 9.45 3.34 -11.97
N GLU A 34 10.02 3.31 -10.77
CA GLU A 34 10.85 2.18 -10.31
C GLU A 34 10.04 0.88 -10.25
N TRP A 35 8.82 0.93 -9.71
CA TRP A 35 7.91 -0.21 -9.69
C TRP A 35 7.59 -0.71 -11.11
N LYS A 36 7.29 0.17 -12.07
CA LYS A 36 7.04 -0.21 -13.46
C LYS A 36 8.25 -0.87 -14.11
N ALA A 37 9.45 -0.38 -13.83
CA ALA A 37 10.70 -0.97 -14.31
C ALA A 37 10.94 -2.36 -13.67
N PHE A 38 10.66 -2.52 -12.39
CA PHE A 38 10.70 -3.81 -11.69
C PHE A 38 9.73 -4.81 -12.33
N MET A 39 8.47 -4.41 -12.57
CA MET A 39 7.48 -5.27 -13.23
C MET A 39 7.93 -5.68 -14.64
N ALA A 40 8.40 -4.74 -15.44
CA ALA A 40 8.89 -5.04 -16.79
C ALA A 40 10.05 -6.05 -16.80
N LYS A 41 10.89 -6.04 -15.77
CA LYS A 41 12.04 -6.93 -15.64
C LYS A 41 11.68 -8.32 -15.12
N TYR A 42 10.81 -8.41 -14.12
CA TYR A 42 10.59 -9.64 -13.35
C TYR A 42 9.21 -10.26 -13.56
N TYR A 43 8.24 -9.49 -14.04
CA TYR A 43 6.89 -9.94 -14.31
C TYR A 43 6.28 -9.18 -15.52
N PRO A 44 6.89 -9.32 -16.73
CA PRO A 44 6.50 -8.54 -17.90
C PRO A 44 5.06 -8.78 -18.38
N GLU A 45 4.46 -9.93 -18.07
CA GLU A 45 3.07 -10.27 -18.34
C GLU A 45 2.09 -9.68 -17.30
N GLY A 46 2.60 -9.08 -16.23
CA GLY A 46 1.79 -8.51 -15.15
C GLY A 46 1.01 -7.28 -15.59
N ASN A 47 -0.23 -7.19 -15.14
CA ASN A 47 -1.08 -6.03 -15.42
C ASN A 47 -0.62 -4.80 -14.62
N LEU A 48 -0.04 -3.81 -15.32
CA LEU A 48 0.42 -2.56 -14.71
C LEU A 48 -0.72 -1.64 -14.22
N GLN A 49 -1.97 -1.98 -14.51
CA GLN A 49 -3.14 -1.23 -14.02
C GLN A 49 -3.75 -1.87 -12.75
N ASP A 50 -3.20 -3.00 -12.32
CA ASP A 50 -3.70 -3.73 -11.16
C ASP A 50 -2.96 -3.30 -9.89
N ALA A 51 -3.66 -2.62 -8.99
CA ALA A 51 -3.13 -2.18 -7.70
C ALA A 51 -2.68 -3.35 -6.80
N PHE A 52 -3.17 -4.57 -7.02
CA PHE A 52 -2.68 -5.76 -6.30
C PHE A 52 -1.22 -6.08 -6.61
N ASN A 53 -0.72 -5.72 -7.79
CA ASN A 53 0.70 -5.85 -8.11
C ASN A 53 1.55 -4.84 -7.31
N VAL A 54 1.05 -3.63 -7.07
CA VAL A 54 1.66 -2.65 -6.15
C VAL A 54 1.66 -3.19 -4.73
N TYR A 55 0.52 -3.73 -4.28
CA TYR A 55 0.39 -4.35 -2.96
C TYR A 55 1.38 -5.51 -2.76
N GLY A 56 1.53 -6.39 -3.75
CA GLY A 56 2.49 -7.50 -3.69
C GLY A 56 3.93 -7.04 -3.47
N VAL A 57 4.33 -5.94 -4.12
CA VAL A 57 5.66 -5.34 -3.90
C VAL A 57 5.78 -4.74 -2.50
N LEU A 58 4.76 -4.05 -1.99
CA LEU A 58 4.75 -3.53 -0.61
C LEU A 58 4.88 -4.64 0.44
N VAL A 59 4.15 -5.75 0.27
CA VAL A 59 4.27 -6.94 1.13
C VAL A 59 5.68 -7.51 1.10
N SER A 60 6.27 -7.64 -0.10
CA SER A 60 7.64 -8.15 -0.28
C SER A 60 8.69 -7.24 0.36
N GLN A 61 8.54 -5.91 0.23
CA GLN A 61 9.42 -4.94 0.86
C GLN A 61 9.29 -4.98 2.40
N THR A 62 8.08 -5.14 2.92
CA THR A 62 7.84 -5.31 4.36
C THR A 62 8.49 -6.58 4.88
N LEU A 63 8.35 -7.71 4.17
CA LEU A 63 9.03 -8.96 4.52
C LEU A 63 10.55 -8.80 4.49
N ALA A 64 11.09 -8.16 3.45
CA ALA A 64 12.53 -7.90 3.36
C ALA A 64 13.03 -7.04 4.54
N HIS A 65 12.23 -6.05 4.99
CA HIS A 65 12.53 -5.27 6.18
C HIS A 65 12.60 -6.15 7.43
N VAL A 66 11.60 -7.00 7.66
CA VAL A 66 11.55 -7.93 8.79
C VAL A 66 12.75 -8.87 8.78
N LEU A 67 13.09 -9.47 7.64
CA LEU A 67 14.23 -10.37 7.52
C LEU A 67 15.58 -9.65 7.78
N LYS A 68 15.73 -8.39 7.36
CA LYS A 68 16.91 -7.57 7.69
C LYS A 68 17.02 -7.32 9.20
N GLN A 69 15.89 -7.09 9.88
CA GLN A 69 15.86 -6.93 11.34
C GLN A 69 16.26 -8.21 12.10
N CYS A 70 16.05 -9.37 11.50
CA CYS A 70 16.42 -10.65 12.10
C CYS A 70 17.94 -10.87 12.17
N GLY A 71 18.76 -10.16 11.37
CA GLY A 71 20.19 -10.39 11.27
C GLY A 71 20.49 -11.83 10.84
N ASN A 72 21.36 -12.52 11.59
CA ASN A 72 21.74 -13.90 11.31
C ASN A 72 20.81 -14.96 11.91
N ASP A 73 19.83 -14.55 12.74
CA ASP A 73 18.86 -15.47 13.34
C ASP A 73 17.54 -15.43 12.56
N LEU A 74 17.41 -16.33 11.59
CA LEU A 74 16.17 -16.50 10.80
C LEU A 74 15.25 -17.58 11.38
N SER A 75 15.35 -17.85 12.69
CA SER A 75 14.40 -18.74 13.36
C SER A 75 12.98 -18.18 13.28
N ARG A 76 11.99 -19.09 13.26
CA ARG A 76 10.57 -18.69 13.26
C ARG A 76 10.24 -17.75 14.43
N ALA A 77 10.80 -18.01 15.60
CA ALA A 77 10.55 -17.20 16.80
C ALA A 77 11.04 -15.75 16.59
N ASN A 78 12.26 -15.57 16.04
CA ASN A 78 12.80 -14.25 15.80
C ASN A 78 12.07 -13.54 14.65
N ILE A 79 11.73 -14.21 13.54
CA ILE A 79 10.93 -13.63 12.46
C ILE A 79 9.60 -13.11 13.00
N MET A 80 8.88 -13.89 13.80
CA MET A 80 7.60 -13.48 14.40
C MET A 80 7.78 -12.30 15.36
N LYS A 81 8.86 -12.31 16.15
CA LYS A 81 9.21 -11.18 17.04
C LYS A 81 9.46 -9.90 16.26
N GLN A 82 10.21 -9.94 15.16
CA GLN A 82 10.50 -8.77 14.34
C GLN A 82 9.26 -8.30 13.56
N ALA A 83 8.46 -9.24 13.04
CA ALA A 83 7.20 -8.92 12.36
C ALA A 83 6.19 -8.24 13.30
N ALA A 84 6.18 -8.60 14.58
CA ALA A 84 5.36 -7.96 15.61
C ALA A 84 6.01 -6.69 16.23
N ASN A 85 7.03 -6.11 15.59
CA ASN A 85 7.75 -4.94 16.09
C ASN A 85 8.16 -3.97 14.98
N ILE A 86 7.35 -3.87 13.93
CA ILE A 86 7.54 -2.86 12.89
C ILE A 86 7.19 -1.50 13.48
N LYS A 87 8.06 -0.50 13.27
CA LYS A 87 7.86 0.87 13.77
C LYS A 87 8.09 1.89 12.67
N ASP A 88 7.05 2.68 12.40
CA ASP A 88 7.06 3.81 11.47
C ASP A 88 7.68 3.48 10.10
N LEU A 89 7.52 2.24 9.62
CA LEU A 89 8.07 1.82 8.34
C LEU A 89 7.34 2.54 7.20
N SER A 90 8.07 3.40 6.53
CA SER A 90 7.60 4.13 5.35
C SER A 90 8.09 3.44 4.09
N LEU A 91 7.20 3.10 3.19
CA LEU A 91 7.51 2.50 1.89
C LEU A 91 7.08 3.45 0.77
N ALA A 92 7.87 3.53 -0.28
CA ALA A 92 7.72 4.56 -1.31
C ALA A 92 6.43 4.46 -2.13
N LEU A 93 5.78 3.29 -2.17
CA LEU A 93 4.50 3.05 -2.85
C LEU A 93 3.28 3.22 -1.93
N LEU A 94 3.46 3.48 -0.65
CA LEU A 94 2.39 3.94 0.23
C LEU A 94 2.04 5.40 -0.09
N LEU A 95 0.82 5.81 0.24
CA LEU A 95 0.45 7.22 0.19
C LEU A 95 1.31 8.05 1.17
N PRO A 96 1.57 9.32 0.87
CA PRO A 96 2.30 10.20 1.77
C PRO A 96 1.67 10.24 3.16
N GLY A 97 2.49 10.04 4.20
CA GLY A 97 2.06 10.02 5.59
C GLY A 97 1.65 8.65 6.12
N VAL A 98 1.31 7.68 5.26
CA VAL A 98 1.02 6.30 5.68
C VAL A 98 2.29 5.59 6.12
N LYS A 99 2.23 4.94 7.28
CA LYS A 99 3.31 4.17 7.87
C LYS A 99 2.81 2.81 8.34
N LEU A 100 3.67 1.81 8.25
CA LEU A 100 3.36 0.48 8.77
C LEU A 100 3.87 0.38 10.22
N ASN A 101 2.98 -0.09 11.08
CA ASN A 101 3.27 -0.35 12.48
C ASN A 101 2.69 -1.69 12.90
N THR A 102 3.36 -2.39 13.82
CA THR A 102 2.85 -3.60 14.47
C THR A 102 3.31 -3.64 15.91
N SER A 103 2.62 -4.42 16.74
CA SER A 103 3.03 -4.71 18.11
C SER A 103 2.70 -6.16 18.48
N PRO A 104 3.15 -6.67 19.65
CA PRO A 104 2.79 -8.01 20.10
C PRO A 104 1.28 -8.24 20.32
N THR A 105 0.50 -7.18 20.41
CA THR A 105 -0.96 -7.21 20.61
C THR A 105 -1.74 -6.63 19.44
N ASP A 106 -1.03 -6.11 18.43
CA ASP A 106 -1.62 -5.54 17.24
C ASP A 106 -0.83 -5.95 15.99
N PHE A 107 -1.48 -6.75 15.14
CA PHE A 107 -0.91 -7.32 13.92
C PHE A 107 -1.46 -6.66 12.66
N TYR A 108 -2.19 -5.53 12.76
CA TYR A 108 -2.67 -4.76 11.62
C TYR A 108 -1.62 -3.72 11.20
N PRO A 109 -0.82 -3.98 10.15
CA PRO A 109 0.29 -3.08 9.81
C PRO A 109 -0.17 -1.76 9.19
N VAL A 110 -1.35 -1.71 8.59
CA VAL A 110 -1.92 -0.51 7.97
C VAL A 110 -3.13 -0.07 8.79
N GLU A 111 -3.00 1.07 9.45
CA GLU A 111 -4.06 1.70 10.22
C GLU A 111 -4.32 3.15 9.79
N GLN A 112 -3.53 3.62 8.80
CA GLN A 112 -3.65 4.96 8.24
C GLN A 112 -4.17 4.86 6.82
N GLU A 113 -5.27 5.56 6.53
CA GLU A 113 -5.97 5.51 5.25
C GLU A 113 -6.46 6.88 4.83
N GLN A 114 -6.51 7.11 3.53
CA GLN A 114 -7.07 8.30 2.93
C GLN A 114 -8.46 8.00 2.39
N LEU A 115 -9.46 8.81 2.73
CA LEU A 115 -10.77 8.73 2.11
C LEU A 115 -10.70 9.10 0.63
N ILE A 116 -11.39 8.33 -0.19
CA ILE A 116 -11.54 8.57 -1.63
C ILE A 116 -13.01 8.54 -2.00
N ARG A 117 -13.41 9.38 -2.97
CA ARG A 117 -14.74 9.44 -3.56
C ARG A 117 -14.66 9.27 -5.07
N PHE A 118 -15.53 8.45 -5.62
CA PHE A 118 -15.64 8.30 -7.07
C PHE A 118 -16.48 9.45 -7.65
N ASP A 119 -15.88 10.25 -8.56
CA ASP A 119 -16.54 11.42 -9.16
C ASP A 119 -17.38 11.10 -10.41
N GLY A 120 -17.38 9.84 -10.85
CA GLY A 120 -17.99 9.34 -12.09
C GLY A 120 -16.95 8.90 -13.12
N GLU A 121 -15.70 9.38 -13.00
CA GLU A 121 -14.58 9.04 -13.90
C GLU A 121 -13.43 8.40 -13.16
N LYS A 122 -13.04 8.97 -12.01
CA LYS A 122 -11.89 8.54 -11.20
C LYS A 122 -12.17 8.64 -9.71
N TRP A 123 -11.27 8.07 -8.93
CA TRP A 123 -11.22 8.26 -7.50
C TRP A 123 -10.52 9.55 -7.14
N VAL A 124 -11.13 10.37 -6.29
CA VAL A 124 -10.59 11.65 -5.81
C VAL A 124 -10.42 11.56 -4.30
N ARG A 125 -9.21 11.82 -3.83
CA ARG A 125 -8.90 11.87 -2.39
C ARG A 125 -9.53 13.13 -1.78
N PHE A 126 -10.03 12.99 -0.54
CA PHE A 126 -10.60 14.10 0.21
C PHE A 126 -10.37 13.91 1.72
N GLY A 127 -10.51 15.01 2.47
CA GLY A 127 -10.28 15.02 3.91
C GLY A 127 -8.80 14.84 4.28
N GLU A 128 -8.55 14.67 5.58
CA GLU A 128 -7.23 14.38 6.13
C GLU A 128 -6.98 12.86 6.15
N LEU A 129 -5.72 12.47 6.34
CA LEU A 129 -5.36 11.09 6.56
C LEU A 129 -6.01 10.59 7.85
N TYR A 130 -6.86 9.58 7.74
CA TYR A 130 -7.49 8.94 8.89
C TYR A 130 -6.49 7.97 9.55
N ASP A 131 -6.44 7.99 10.87
CA ASP A 131 -5.54 7.14 11.66
C ASP A 131 -6.36 6.38 12.71
N ALA A 132 -6.60 5.09 12.46
CA ALA A 132 -7.40 4.23 13.33
C ALA A 132 -6.68 3.88 14.64
N SER A 133 -5.36 4.05 14.72
CA SER A 133 -4.57 3.80 15.95
C SER A 133 -4.82 4.85 17.04
N LYS A 134 -5.37 6.01 16.68
CA LYS A 134 -5.64 7.14 17.56
C LYS A 134 -7.07 7.14 18.12
N LYS A 135 -7.57 6.00 18.54
CA LYS A 135 -8.88 5.90 19.22
C LYS A 135 -8.77 6.16 20.70
#